data_6323c158978c1768a045c8c98d9247f8
#
_entry.id   6323c158978c1768a045c8c98d9247f8
#
_cell.length_a   1.000
_cell.length_b   1.000
_cell.length_c   1.000
_cell.angle_alpha   90.00
_cell.angle_beta   90.00
_cell.angle_gamma   90.00
#
_symmetry.space_group_name_H-M   'P 1'
#
loop_
_entity.id
_entity.type
_entity.pdbx_description
1 polymer ?
#
loop_
_entity_poly.entity_id
_entity_poly.type
_entity_poly.pdbx_seq_one_letter_code
_entity_poly.pdbx_strand_id
1 'polypeptide(L)'
;MNDKKFENVLSGKSFWYKEIIFGIIFLIIVFVGSAQVDKKAAKSQVNSTISYVKTQCSIYARYNDATETKTLMRVIVNTQQVNRDIEFCGSELDVEALKKYASEQRLTGIIVMDENGKVEEECSSDGLNSESLKKYIQKTAVLDVAKYPKKTYTAHIDFADGSYVNLASQGRIDKTGVIVGFHHTNAEYAKNYNLTVQSLLSGYDTYRDGIIAITDGHKIVASNDESMVGKNVKENEVVRKLRNNGKIGKLVRVQNKFEGYYGSMDKSRDYYIYVYLPECTVFEIVPRNILYALAMYITLLIIIQLIKQSSERKYLVEQNKREKEYKEKLMESAKKAEQANTAKTEFLQRMSHDIRTPINGIRGMIELADYYSDDLQKQEECRKKIWDASGLLLELINEVLDMGKLESGEILLEEREFN
;
A
#
# COMPACT_ATOMS: atom_id res chain seq x y z
N MET A 1 31.99 -5.44 -39.37
CA MET A 1 31.82 -6.44 -38.26
C MET A 1 31.08 -5.86 -37.05
N ASN A 2 30.78 -4.54 -37.03
CA ASN A 2 30.00 -3.89 -35.96
C ASN A 2 28.48 -3.84 -36.17
N ASP A 3 27.98 -3.97 -37.40
CA ASP A 3 26.54 -3.84 -37.70
C ASP A 3 25.70 -5.04 -37.23
N LYS A 4 26.23 -6.25 -37.26
CA LYS A 4 25.54 -7.43 -36.74
C LYS A 4 25.40 -7.48 -35.23
N LYS A 5 26.24 -6.75 -34.49
CA LYS A 5 26.11 -6.64 -33.01
C LYS A 5 25.03 -5.63 -32.61
N PHE A 6 24.76 -4.62 -33.42
CA PHE A 6 23.67 -3.67 -33.21
C PHE A 6 22.29 -4.26 -33.58
N GLU A 7 22.20 -5.07 -34.63
CA GLU A 7 20.95 -5.77 -34.99
C GLU A 7 20.50 -6.80 -33.95
N ASN A 8 21.43 -7.48 -33.27
CA ASN A 8 21.10 -8.45 -32.21
C ASN A 8 20.72 -7.83 -30.85
N VAL A 9 21.07 -6.58 -30.61
CA VAL A 9 20.64 -5.84 -29.38
C VAL A 9 19.21 -5.31 -29.53
N LEU A 10 18.73 -5.17 -30.76
CA LEU A 10 17.39 -4.71 -31.12
C LEU A 10 16.45 -5.83 -31.60
N SER A 11 16.85 -7.11 -31.48
CA SER A 11 15.91 -8.20 -31.70
C SER A 11 14.77 -8.08 -30.69
N GLY A 12 13.59 -7.69 -31.17
CA GLY A 12 12.46 -7.25 -30.35
C GLY A 12 12.05 -8.22 -29.22
N LYS A 13 12.39 -9.51 -29.32
CA LYS A 13 12.12 -10.52 -28.29
C LYS A 13 12.94 -10.33 -27.00
N SER A 14 14.23 -9.96 -27.09
CA SER A 14 15.09 -9.79 -25.91
C SER A 14 14.75 -8.50 -25.14
N PHE A 15 14.32 -7.46 -25.84
CA PHE A 15 13.88 -6.19 -25.22
C PHE A 15 12.61 -6.42 -24.40
N TRP A 16 11.57 -6.99 -25.02
CA TRP A 16 10.30 -7.24 -24.34
C TRP A 16 10.42 -8.16 -23.11
N TYR A 17 11.32 -9.12 -23.14
CA TYR A 17 11.56 -10.01 -22.00
C TYR A 17 12.13 -9.27 -20.80
N LYS A 18 13.03 -8.33 -21.01
CA LYS A 18 13.59 -7.48 -19.94
C LYS A 18 12.55 -6.54 -19.34
N GLU A 19 11.71 -5.94 -20.19
CA GLU A 19 10.63 -5.06 -19.74
C GLU A 19 9.60 -5.83 -18.91
N ILE A 20 9.19 -7.02 -19.33
CA ILE A 20 8.26 -7.86 -18.57
C ILE A 20 8.84 -8.20 -17.19
N ILE A 21 10.10 -8.62 -17.12
CA ILE A 21 10.76 -8.91 -15.83
C ILE A 21 10.79 -7.66 -14.94
N PHE A 22 11.16 -6.51 -15.48
CA PHE A 22 11.18 -5.25 -14.76
C PHE A 22 9.78 -4.88 -14.25
N GLY A 23 8.75 -5.03 -15.07
CA GLY A 23 7.36 -4.80 -14.67
C GLY A 23 6.89 -5.71 -13.54
N ILE A 24 7.24 -7.00 -13.58
CA ILE A 24 6.92 -7.95 -12.50
C ILE A 24 7.61 -7.53 -11.19
N ILE A 25 8.91 -7.20 -11.26
CA ILE A 25 9.67 -6.74 -10.08
C ILE A 25 9.04 -5.46 -9.50
N PHE A 26 8.71 -4.49 -10.37
CA PHE A 26 8.05 -3.25 -9.98
C PHE A 26 6.71 -3.51 -9.26
N LEU A 27 5.85 -4.38 -9.82
CA LEU A 27 4.57 -4.73 -9.20
C LEU A 27 4.75 -5.46 -7.86
N ILE A 28 5.76 -6.32 -7.72
CA ILE A 28 6.10 -6.97 -6.44
C ILE A 28 6.51 -5.93 -5.40
N ILE A 29 7.32 -4.94 -5.76
CA ILE A 29 7.75 -3.86 -4.86
C ILE A 29 6.54 -3.05 -4.41
N VAL A 30 5.64 -2.67 -5.32
CA VAL A 30 4.40 -1.94 -5.00
C VAL A 30 3.50 -2.78 -4.10
N PHE A 31 3.33 -4.07 -4.37
CA PHE A 31 2.55 -4.98 -3.54
C PHE A 31 3.09 -5.05 -2.10
N VAL A 32 4.39 -5.34 -1.96
CA VAL A 32 5.03 -5.45 -0.63
C VAL A 32 4.98 -4.11 0.12
N GLY A 33 5.28 -3.01 -0.56
CA GLY A 33 5.23 -1.66 0.03
C GLY A 33 3.83 -1.28 0.50
N SER A 34 2.82 -1.48 -0.36
CA SER A 34 1.42 -1.21 -0.02
C SER A 34 0.93 -2.08 1.15
N ALA A 35 1.23 -3.38 1.11
CA ALA A 35 0.85 -4.30 2.18
C ALA A 35 1.51 -3.95 3.54
N GLN A 36 2.76 -3.47 3.53
CA GLN A 36 3.41 -3.00 4.77
C GLN A 36 2.75 -1.74 5.33
N VAL A 37 2.40 -0.79 4.48
CA VAL A 37 1.70 0.44 4.88
C VAL A 37 0.34 0.11 5.48
N ASP A 38 -0.45 -0.72 4.81
CA ASP A 38 -1.78 -1.12 5.28
C ASP A 38 -1.71 -1.88 6.61
N LYS A 39 -0.77 -2.81 6.75
CA LYS A 39 -0.54 -3.53 8.00
C LYS A 39 -0.13 -2.59 9.14
N LYS A 40 0.67 -1.56 8.86
CA LYS A 40 1.05 -0.55 9.85
C LYS A 40 -0.16 0.31 10.26
N ALA A 41 -0.99 0.70 9.31
CA ALA A 41 -2.23 1.44 9.55
C ALA A 41 -3.21 0.60 10.39
N ALA A 42 -3.44 -0.66 10.04
CA ALA A 42 -4.28 -1.58 10.80
C ALA A 42 -3.77 -1.77 12.24
N LYS A 43 -2.45 -1.91 12.41
CA LYS A 43 -1.83 -1.99 13.75
C LYS A 43 -2.11 -0.74 14.58
N SER A 44 -1.96 0.45 14.00
CA SER A 44 -2.25 1.71 14.67
C SER A 44 -3.71 1.81 15.07
N GLN A 45 -4.62 1.47 14.15
CA GLN A 45 -6.06 1.50 14.38
C GLN A 45 -6.48 0.51 15.47
N VAL A 46 -6.06 -0.74 15.39
CA VAL A 46 -6.37 -1.77 16.41
C VAL A 46 -5.87 -1.35 17.79
N ASN A 47 -4.64 -0.85 17.87
CA ASN A 47 -4.07 -0.43 19.16
C ASN A 47 -4.75 0.82 19.75
N SER A 48 -5.13 1.80 18.92
CA SER A 48 -5.87 2.97 19.39
C SER A 48 -7.26 2.59 19.91
N THR A 49 -7.95 1.68 19.20
CA THR A 49 -9.24 1.16 19.64
C THR A 49 -9.12 0.39 20.95
N ILE A 50 -8.12 -0.50 21.07
CA ILE A 50 -7.86 -1.21 22.33
C ILE A 50 -7.58 -0.22 23.47
N SER A 51 -6.75 0.77 23.24
CA SER A 51 -6.42 1.79 24.27
C SER A 51 -7.65 2.57 24.72
N TYR A 52 -8.52 2.96 23.77
CA TYR A 52 -9.77 3.63 24.09
C TYR A 52 -10.70 2.73 24.91
N VAL A 53 -11.00 1.52 24.43
CA VAL A 53 -11.87 0.57 25.12
C VAL A 53 -11.31 0.20 26.51
N LYS A 54 -10.00 0.04 26.63
CA LYS A 54 -9.31 -0.18 27.92
C LYS A 54 -9.56 0.95 28.90
N THR A 55 -9.48 2.18 28.42
CA THR A 55 -9.77 3.37 29.24
C THR A 55 -11.22 3.37 29.70
N GLN A 56 -12.16 3.09 28.78
CA GLN A 56 -13.59 3.00 29.12
C GLN A 56 -13.87 1.88 30.14
N CYS A 57 -13.31 0.69 29.95
CA CYS A 57 -13.42 -0.40 30.93
C CYS A 57 -12.86 -0.02 32.31
N SER A 58 -11.75 0.73 32.35
CA SER A 58 -11.18 1.20 33.60
C SER A 58 -12.06 2.23 34.28
N ILE A 59 -12.66 3.16 33.53
CA ILE A 59 -13.61 4.16 34.06
C ILE A 59 -14.87 3.45 34.58
N TYR A 60 -15.41 2.51 33.81
CA TYR A 60 -16.57 1.72 34.18
C TYR A 60 -16.32 0.94 35.48
N ALA A 61 -15.19 0.23 35.59
CA ALA A 61 -14.85 -0.49 36.81
C ALA A 61 -14.78 0.44 38.04
N ARG A 62 -14.14 1.63 37.90
CA ARG A 62 -14.10 2.63 39.00
C ARG A 62 -15.49 3.15 39.35
N TYR A 63 -16.34 3.39 38.33
CA TYR A 63 -17.71 3.85 38.58
C TYR A 63 -18.52 2.79 39.31
N ASN A 64 -18.41 1.53 38.92
CA ASN A 64 -19.08 0.42 39.62
C ASN A 64 -18.59 0.27 41.05
N ASP A 65 -17.27 0.27 41.29
CA ASP A 65 -16.68 0.21 42.63
C ASP A 65 -17.18 1.35 43.47
N ALA A 66 -17.22 2.58 42.92
CA ALA A 66 -17.69 3.76 43.64
C ALA A 66 -19.20 3.71 43.95
N THR A 67 -20.01 3.21 42.99
CA THR A 67 -21.46 3.08 43.13
C THR A 67 -21.81 2.00 44.17
N GLU A 68 -21.13 0.88 44.12
CA GLU A 68 -21.27 -0.21 45.09
C GLU A 68 -20.89 0.30 46.51
N THR A 69 -19.72 0.92 46.65
CA THR A 69 -19.26 1.51 47.90
C THR A 69 -20.26 2.55 48.45
N LYS A 70 -20.77 3.44 47.58
CA LYS A 70 -21.78 4.43 47.97
C LYS A 70 -23.08 3.77 48.46
N THR A 71 -23.53 2.72 47.79
CA THR A 71 -24.74 2.01 48.18
C THR A 71 -24.54 1.25 49.49
N LEU A 72 -23.41 0.55 49.65
CA LEU A 72 -23.06 -0.09 50.92
C LEU A 72 -22.98 0.88 52.08
N MET A 73 -22.30 2.03 51.88
CA MET A 73 -22.21 3.08 52.89
C MET A 73 -23.59 3.61 53.31
N ARG A 74 -24.50 3.79 52.32
CA ARG A 74 -25.88 4.17 52.60
C ARG A 74 -26.61 3.11 53.44
N VAL A 75 -26.47 1.84 53.10
CA VAL A 75 -27.08 0.72 53.85
C VAL A 75 -26.51 0.67 55.29
N ILE A 76 -25.20 0.90 55.47
CA ILE A 76 -24.57 1.01 56.81
C ILE A 76 -25.23 2.11 57.64
N VAL A 77 -25.23 3.33 57.11
CA VAL A 77 -25.75 4.50 57.83
C VAL A 77 -27.24 4.33 58.16
N ASN A 78 -28.00 3.81 57.22
CA ASN A 78 -29.44 3.59 57.40
C ASN A 78 -29.72 2.47 58.44
N THR A 79 -28.93 1.38 58.43
CA THR A 79 -29.01 0.31 59.43
C THR A 79 -28.61 0.83 60.81
N GLN A 80 -27.60 1.72 60.90
CA GLN A 80 -27.22 2.38 62.15
C GLN A 80 -28.34 3.26 62.71
N GLN A 81 -29.05 3.98 61.83
CA GLN A 81 -30.18 4.80 62.25
C GLN A 81 -31.33 3.96 62.75
N VAL A 82 -31.69 2.87 62.03
CA VAL A 82 -32.70 1.91 62.51
C VAL A 82 -32.33 1.36 63.88
N ASN A 83 -31.07 1.01 64.13
CA ASN A 83 -30.62 0.47 65.41
C ASN A 83 -30.80 1.50 66.57
N ARG A 84 -30.58 2.79 66.28
CA ARG A 84 -30.86 3.88 67.24
C ARG A 84 -32.38 4.05 67.43
N ASP A 85 -33.15 4.02 66.35
CA ASP A 85 -34.60 4.19 66.41
C ASP A 85 -35.26 3.09 67.28
N ILE A 86 -34.75 1.87 67.18
CA ILE A 86 -35.17 0.71 67.98
C ILE A 86 -34.82 0.96 69.52
N GLU A 87 -33.64 1.46 69.79
CA GLU A 87 -33.25 1.77 71.17
C GLU A 87 -34.22 2.76 71.87
N PHE A 88 -34.71 3.76 71.11
CA PHE A 88 -35.64 4.78 71.66
C PHE A 88 -37.11 4.33 71.67
N CYS A 89 -37.47 3.23 71.04
CA CYS A 89 -38.88 2.82 70.91
C CYS A 89 -39.48 2.28 72.21
N GLY A 90 -38.68 1.77 73.14
CA GLY A 90 -39.14 1.34 74.48
C GLY A 90 -40.30 0.33 74.53
N SER A 91 -40.85 -0.10 73.46
CA SER A 91 -41.95 -1.08 73.22
C SER A 91 -41.46 -2.30 72.57
N GLU A 92 -42.27 -3.39 72.62
CA GLU A 92 -41.98 -4.58 71.86
C GLU A 92 -41.81 -4.26 70.31
N LEU A 93 -40.72 -4.68 69.77
CA LEU A 93 -40.40 -4.50 68.39
C LEU A 93 -41.30 -5.39 67.50
N ASP A 94 -42.27 -4.81 66.83
CA ASP A 94 -43.17 -5.52 65.93
C ASP A 94 -42.85 -5.31 64.46
N VAL A 95 -43.45 -6.14 63.60
CA VAL A 95 -43.24 -6.08 62.16
C VAL A 95 -43.67 -4.71 61.57
N GLU A 96 -44.69 -4.05 62.14
CA GLU A 96 -45.15 -2.74 61.61
C GLU A 96 -44.15 -1.63 61.90
N ALA A 97 -43.57 -1.63 63.11
CA ALA A 97 -42.49 -0.71 63.45
C ALA A 97 -41.27 -0.92 62.53
N LEU A 98 -40.88 -2.17 62.26
CA LEU A 98 -39.79 -2.47 61.33
C LEU A 98 -40.09 -2.03 59.91
N LYS A 99 -41.31 -2.21 59.40
CA LYS A 99 -41.72 -1.71 58.08
C LYS A 99 -41.63 -0.17 58.00
N LYS A 100 -42.08 0.48 59.06
CA LYS A 100 -41.99 1.94 59.13
C LYS A 100 -40.51 2.40 59.08
N TYR A 101 -39.64 1.85 59.89
CA TYR A 101 -38.21 2.16 59.91
C TYR A 101 -37.53 1.84 58.58
N ALA A 102 -37.85 0.67 57.98
CA ALA A 102 -37.30 0.33 56.66
C ALA A 102 -37.70 1.36 55.60
N SER A 103 -38.95 1.78 55.56
CA SER A 103 -39.47 2.79 54.64
C SER A 103 -38.81 4.16 54.83
N GLU A 104 -38.76 4.64 56.08
CA GLU A 104 -38.15 5.93 56.44
C GLU A 104 -36.67 5.97 56.07
N GLN A 105 -35.95 4.89 56.29
CA GLN A 105 -34.52 4.74 55.93
C GLN A 105 -34.26 4.22 54.53
N ARG A 106 -35.27 4.06 53.70
CA ARG A 106 -35.15 3.58 52.31
C ARG A 106 -34.39 2.26 52.22
N LEU A 107 -34.59 1.37 53.16
CA LEU A 107 -34.15 -0.03 53.10
C LEU A 107 -35.26 -0.88 52.49
N THR A 108 -34.88 -1.94 51.73
CA THR A 108 -35.85 -2.88 51.24
C THR A 108 -36.38 -3.77 52.35
N GLY A 109 -35.53 -4.08 53.35
CA GLY A 109 -35.94 -4.85 54.48
C GLY A 109 -34.96 -4.78 55.65
N ILE A 110 -35.43 -5.27 56.76
CA ILE A 110 -34.71 -5.37 58.04
C ILE A 110 -34.97 -6.77 58.62
N ILE A 111 -33.92 -7.41 59.09
CA ILE A 111 -33.98 -8.70 59.79
C ILE A 111 -33.35 -8.51 61.15
N VAL A 112 -34.07 -8.88 62.19
CA VAL A 112 -33.61 -8.82 63.58
C VAL A 112 -33.40 -10.24 64.08
N MET A 113 -32.22 -10.51 64.61
CA MET A 113 -31.80 -11.84 65.05
C MET A 113 -31.27 -11.78 66.50
N ASP A 114 -31.37 -12.87 67.20
CA ASP A 114 -30.66 -13.08 68.46
C ASP A 114 -29.16 -13.33 68.27
N GLU A 115 -28.41 -13.50 69.34
CA GLU A 115 -26.95 -13.76 69.30
C GLU A 115 -26.56 -15.08 68.60
N ASN A 116 -27.51 -16.01 68.46
CA ASN A 116 -27.33 -17.31 67.82
C ASN A 116 -27.75 -17.31 66.35
N GLY A 117 -28.27 -16.20 65.85
CA GLY A 117 -28.72 -16.05 64.44
C GLY A 117 -30.14 -16.57 64.21
N LYS A 118 -30.95 -16.78 65.29
CA LYS A 118 -32.36 -17.06 65.16
C LYS A 118 -33.10 -15.76 64.91
N VAL A 119 -33.91 -15.71 63.85
CA VAL A 119 -34.71 -14.55 63.47
C VAL A 119 -35.80 -14.34 64.55
N GLU A 120 -35.86 -13.15 65.12
CA GLU A 120 -36.90 -12.69 66.04
C GLU A 120 -38.02 -12.02 65.24
N GLU A 121 -37.69 -11.03 64.45
CA GLU A 121 -38.62 -10.28 63.62
C GLU A 121 -37.98 -9.93 62.28
N GLU A 122 -38.77 -9.83 61.24
CA GLU A 122 -38.31 -9.40 59.90
C GLU A 122 -39.39 -8.62 59.15
N CYS A 123 -38.95 -7.75 58.29
CA CYS A 123 -39.81 -7.09 57.31
C CYS A 123 -39.11 -6.94 55.97
N SER A 124 -39.89 -6.95 54.89
CA SER A 124 -39.43 -6.71 53.53
C SER A 124 -40.53 -6.10 52.69
N SER A 125 -40.19 -5.20 51.80
CA SER A 125 -41.11 -4.56 50.89
C SER A 125 -41.31 -5.33 49.56
N ASP A 126 -40.42 -6.24 49.22
CA ASP A 126 -40.44 -6.99 47.98
C ASP A 126 -40.48 -8.52 48.12
N GLY A 127 -40.69 -8.96 49.37
CA GLY A 127 -40.82 -10.39 49.67
C GLY A 127 -39.51 -11.14 49.87
N LEU A 128 -38.37 -10.51 49.72
CA LEU A 128 -37.08 -11.12 50.07
C LEU A 128 -36.98 -11.25 51.58
N ASN A 129 -36.73 -12.44 52.07
CA ASN A 129 -36.81 -12.77 53.52
C ASN A 129 -35.51 -13.43 54.03
N SER A 130 -35.47 -13.65 55.34
CA SER A 130 -34.32 -14.30 56.00
C SER A 130 -33.97 -15.68 55.44
N GLU A 131 -34.96 -16.46 55.00
CA GLU A 131 -34.72 -17.80 54.44
C GLU A 131 -33.98 -17.68 53.08
N SER A 132 -34.35 -16.71 52.23
CA SER A 132 -33.67 -16.38 50.97
C SER A 132 -32.22 -15.93 51.20
N LEU A 133 -31.98 -15.20 52.28
CA LEU A 133 -30.66 -14.69 52.65
C LEU A 133 -29.90 -15.59 53.65
N LYS A 134 -30.46 -16.69 54.08
CA LYS A 134 -29.94 -17.57 55.14
C LYS A 134 -28.44 -17.90 55.00
N LYS A 135 -28.04 -18.30 53.81
CA LYS A 135 -26.63 -18.61 53.50
C LYS A 135 -25.66 -17.46 53.77
N TYR A 136 -26.15 -16.25 53.78
CA TYR A 136 -25.31 -15.03 53.90
C TYR A 136 -25.41 -14.40 55.29
N ILE A 137 -26.59 -14.43 55.91
CA ILE A 137 -26.82 -13.82 57.23
C ILE A 137 -26.41 -14.70 58.42
N GLN A 138 -26.39 -16.03 58.24
CA GLN A 138 -25.93 -16.98 59.26
C GLN A 138 -24.39 -17.19 59.24
N LYS A 139 -23.63 -16.36 58.54
CA LYS A 139 -22.17 -16.44 58.58
C LYS A 139 -21.64 -15.93 59.92
N THR A 140 -20.56 -16.53 60.40
CA THR A 140 -19.86 -16.13 61.64
C THR A 140 -19.57 -14.64 61.65
N ALA A 141 -19.15 -14.06 60.54
CA ALA A 141 -18.82 -12.62 60.45
C ALA A 141 -20.04 -11.69 60.66
N VAL A 142 -21.24 -12.14 60.25
CA VAL A 142 -22.50 -11.40 60.51
C VAL A 142 -22.92 -11.51 61.94
N LEU A 143 -22.77 -12.66 62.57
CA LEU A 143 -23.16 -12.89 63.96
C LEU A 143 -22.15 -12.32 64.98
N ASP A 144 -20.88 -12.27 64.62
CA ASP A 144 -19.83 -11.71 65.47
C ASP A 144 -20.06 -10.24 65.84
N VAL A 145 -20.84 -9.48 65.07
CA VAL A 145 -21.17 -8.09 65.39
C VAL A 145 -21.97 -7.98 66.70
N ALA A 146 -22.73 -9.05 67.12
CA ALA A 146 -23.41 -9.07 68.40
C ALA A 146 -22.46 -8.95 69.60
N LYS A 147 -21.23 -9.49 69.45
CA LYS A 147 -20.16 -9.42 70.48
C LYS A 147 -19.38 -8.10 70.40
N TYR A 148 -19.44 -7.43 69.25
CA TYR A 148 -18.68 -6.21 68.96
C TYR A 148 -19.58 -5.09 68.39
N PRO A 149 -20.47 -4.48 69.16
CA PRO A 149 -21.50 -3.52 68.68
C PRO A 149 -20.95 -2.33 67.90
N LYS A 150 -19.65 -2.01 68.03
CA LYS A 150 -18.99 -0.95 67.28
C LYS A 150 -18.57 -1.39 65.87
N LYS A 151 -18.62 -2.69 65.55
CA LYS A 151 -18.30 -3.23 64.25
C LYS A 151 -19.53 -3.31 63.38
N THR A 152 -19.34 -3.08 62.10
CA THR A 152 -20.35 -3.31 61.04
C THR A 152 -19.78 -4.29 60.07
N TYR A 153 -20.55 -5.29 59.71
CA TYR A 153 -20.23 -6.18 58.58
C TYR A 153 -21.08 -5.79 57.39
N THR A 154 -20.50 -5.80 56.22
CA THR A 154 -21.21 -5.51 54.95
C THR A 154 -20.93 -6.58 53.90
N ALA A 155 -21.91 -6.81 53.03
CA ALA A 155 -21.73 -7.68 51.87
C ALA A 155 -22.56 -7.22 50.69
N HIS A 156 -21.99 -7.40 49.52
CA HIS A 156 -22.67 -7.35 48.24
C HIS A 156 -22.92 -8.81 47.76
N ILE A 157 -24.14 -9.13 47.36
CA ILE A 157 -24.55 -10.49 47.02
C ILE A 157 -25.25 -10.46 45.68
N ASP A 158 -24.64 -11.07 44.65
CA ASP A 158 -25.25 -11.24 43.33
C ASP A 158 -26.09 -12.53 43.31
N PHE A 159 -27.30 -12.46 42.75
CA PHE A 159 -28.14 -13.60 42.45
C PHE A 159 -28.06 -14.04 41.00
N ALA A 160 -28.44 -15.28 40.78
CA ALA A 160 -28.36 -15.90 39.43
C ALA A 160 -29.30 -15.27 38.39
N ASP A 161 -30.36 -14.60 38.83
CA ASP A 161 -31.33 -13.87 37.99
C ASP A 161 -30.83 -12.48 37.56
N GLY A 162 -29.67 -12.01 38.05
CA GLY A 162 -29.12 -10.71 37.80
C GLY A 162 -29.56 -9.61 38.81
N SER A 163 -30.38 -9.98 39.82
CA SER A 163 -30.65 -9.11 40.97
C SER A 163 -29.48 -9.13 41.96
N TYR A 164 -29.41 -8.15 42.86
CA TYR A 164 -28.38 -8.13 43.90
C TYR A 164 -28.86 -7.49 45.17
N VAL A 165 -28.22 -7.84 46.28
CA VAL A 165 -28.49 -7.30 47.60
C VAL A 165 -27.23 -6.70 48.21
N ASN A 166 -27.35 -5.48 48.68
CA ASN A 166 -26.38 -4.85 49.57
C ASN A 166 -26.91 -4.96 50.98
N LEU A 167 -26.19 -5.58 51.89
CA LEU A 167 -26.56 -5.69 53.29
C LEU A 167 -25.51 -5.09 54.24
N ALA A 168 -25.98 -4.65 55.39
CA ALA A 168 -25.16 -4.27 56.52
C ALA A 168 -25.71 -4.91 57.81
N SER A 169 -24.86 -5.53 58.62
CA SER A 169 -25.21 -6.03 59.90
C SER A 169 -24.51 -5.30 61.05
N GLN A 170 -25.23 -5.10 62.15
CA GLN A 170 -24.72 -4.44 63.34
C GLN A 170 -25.23 -5.16 64.60
N GLY A 171 -24.45 -5.07 65.69
CA GLY A 171 -24.91 -5.47 67.01
C GLY A 171 -26.03 -4.55 67.48
N ARG A 172 -27.08 -5.11 68.07
CA ARG A 172 -28.18 -4.35 68.70
C ARG A 172 -27.66 -3.52 69.87
N ILE A 173 -28.26 -2.37 70.06
CA ILE A 173 -27.93 -1.47 71.14
C ILE A 173 -28.81 -1.74 72.35
N ASP A 174 -30.10 -2.13 72.14
CA ASP A 174 -31.10 -2.35 73.15
C ASP A 174 -30.91 -3.69 73.92
N LYS A 175 -30.47 -4.73 73.22
CA LYS A 175 -30.19 -6.03 73.84
C LYS A 175 -29.14 -6.80 72.96
N THR A 176 -28.70 -7.96 73.45
CA THR A 176 -27.83 -8.83 72.68
C THR A 176 -28.52 -9.35 71.43
N GLY A 177 -27.90 -9.20 70.29
CA GLY A 177 -28.43 -9.63 68.98
C GLY A 177 -27.87 -8.88 67.81
N VAL A 178 -28.41 -9.10 66.65
CA VAL A 178 -27.94 -8.54 65.35
C VAL A 178 -29.11 -7.93 64.60
N ILE A 179 -28.88 -6.74 64.04
CA ILE A 179 -29.77 -6.14 63.06
C ILE A 179 -29.08 -6.21 61.72
N VAL A 180 -29.79 -6.69 60.70
CA VAL A 180 -29.38 -6.70 59.29
C VAL A 180 -30.32 -5.82 58.51
N GLY A 181 -29.83 -4.68 58.05
CA GLY A 181 -30.54 -3.87 57.05
C GLY A 181 -30.04 -4.23 55.65
N PHE A 182 -30.95 -4.30 54.71
CA PHE A 182 -30.59 -4.60 53.34
C PHE A 182 -31.34 -3.76 52.29
N HIS A 183 -30.68 -3.58 51.17
CA HIS A 183 -31.27 -2.99 49.95
C HIS A 183 -31.15 -3.96 48.83
N HIS A 184 -32.30 -4.39 48.28
CA HIS A 184 -32.39 -5.28 47.12
C HIS A 184 -32.65 -4.48 45.88
N THR A 185 -31.86 -4.74 44.83
CA THR A 185 -32.02 -4.22 43.49
C THR A 185 -32.48 -5.35 42.58
N ASN A 186 -33.71 -5.26 42.08
CA ASN A 186 -34.28 -6.31 41.22
C ASN A 186 -33.55 -6.37 39.87
N ALA A 187 -33.64 -7.52 39.20
CA ALA A 187 -32.94 -7.78 37.95
C ALA A 187 -33.32 -6.84 36.79
N GLU A 188 -34.61 -6.41 36.76
CA GLU A 188 -35.08 -5.48 35.74
C GLU A 188 -34.47 -4.09 35.92
N TYR A 189 -34.43 -3.57 37.17
CA TYR A 189 -33.79 -2.31 37.49
C TYR A 189 -32.28 -2.38 37.21
N ALA A 190 -31.62 -3.44 37.65
CA ALA A 190 -30.20 -3.66 37.40
C ALA A 190 -29.86 -3.64 35.89
N LYS A 191 -30.70 -4.30 35.08
CA LYS A 191 -30.53 -4.34 33.62
C LYS A 191 -30.79 -2.99 32.94
N ASN A 192 -31.81 -2.24 33.38
CA ASN A 192 -32.25 -1.00 32.71
C ASN A 192 -31.49 0.25 33.15
N TYR A 193 -31.03 0.29 34.39
CA TYR A 193 -30.44 1.50 35.00
C TYR A 193 -28.96 1.40 35.33
N ASN A 194 -28.42 0.18 35.41
CA ASN A 194 -26.96 0.04 35.59
C ASN A 194 -26.27 0.15 34.23
N LEU A 195 -25.21 0.93 34.21
CA LEU A 195 -24.30 0.89 33.06
C LEU A 195 -23.79 -0.53 32.88
N THR A 196 -23.87 -1.06 31.67
CA THR A 196 -23.34 -2.37 31.33
C THR A 196 -22.03 -2.24 30.55
N VAL A 197 -21.17 -3.25 30.61
CA VAL A 197 -19.95 -3.28 29.79
C VAL A 197 -20.30 -3.20 28.30
N GLN A 198 -21.47 -3.71 27.89
CA GLN A 198 -21.97 -3.61 26.52
C GLN A 198 -22.19 -2.16 26.08
N SER A 199 -22.68 -1.29 26.99
CA SER A 199 -22.89 0.14 26.66
C SER A 199 -21.60 0.91 26.34
N LEU A 200 -20.44 0.38 26.73
CA LEU A 200 -19.14 0.97 26.38
C LEU A 200 -18.80 0.85 24.89
N LEU A 201 -19.49 -0.04 24.18
CA LEU A 201 -19.31 -0.26 22.75
C LEU A 201 -20.34 0.49 21.89
N SER A 202 -21.21 1.30 22.49
CA SER A 202 -22.16 2.13 21.73
C SER A 202 -21.40 3.07 20.81
N GLY A 203 -21.75 3.08 19.50
CA GLY A 203 -21.05 3.82 18.46
C GLY A 203 -19.95 3.05 17.72
N TYR A 204 -19.70 1.79 18.07
CA TYR A 204 -18.80 0.89 17.35
C TYR A 204 -19.52 -0.15 16.49
N ASP A 205 -20.82 -0.01 16.27
CA ASP A 205 -21.65 -0.95 15.53
C ASP A 205 -21.18 -1.18 14.09
N THR A 206 -20.43 -0.22 13.53
CA THR A 206 -19.88 -0.27 12.16
C THR A 206 -18.37 -0.15 12.12
N TYR A 207 -17.65 -0.83 13.01
CA TYR A 207 -16.20 -0.79 13.06
C TYR A 207 -15.54 -1.50 11.86
N ARG A 208 -15.71 -0.96 10.62
CA ARG A 208 -15.08 -1.46 9.38
C ARG A 208 -15.05 -2.99 9.28
N ASP A 209 -16.17 -3.66 9.47
CA ASP A 209 -16.29 -5.13 9.57
C ASP A 209 -15.38 -5.76 10.66
N GLY A 210 -14.76 -4.94 11.49
CA GLY A 210 -13.93 -5.39 12.59
C GLY A 210 -14.75 -5.75 13.82
N ILE A 211 -14.21 -6.62 14.63
CA ILE A 211 -14.84 -7.10 15.84
C ILE A 211 -14.08 -6.62 17.07
N ILE A 212 -14.83 -6.07 18.02
CA ILE A 212 -14.39 -5.74 19.37
C ILE A 212 -15.08 -6.71 20.31
N ALA A 213 -14.32 -7.47 21.09
CA ALA A 213 -14.85 -8.36 22.10
C ALA A 213 -14.21 -8.08 23.47
N ILE A 214 -15.04 -7.90 24.48
CA ILE A 214 -14.63 -7.75 25.87
C ILE A 214 -15.04 -9.01 26.61
N THR A 215 -14.12 -9.61 27.39
CA THR A 215 -14.35 -10.84 28.11
C THR A 215 -13.95 -10.71 29.58
N ASP A 216 -14.59 -11.46 30.45
CA ASP A 216 -14.20 -11.66 31.85
C ASP A 216 -13.11 -12.75 32.03
N GLY A 217 -12.60 -13.29 30.91
CA GLY A 217 -11.69 -14.43 30.89
C GLY A 217 -12.37 -15.78 30.67
N HIS A 218 -13.68 -15.88 30.82
CA HIS A 218 -14.47 -17.08 30.58
C HIS A 218 -15.50 -16.88 29.49
N LYS A 219 -16.27 -15.80 29.56
CA LYS A 219 -17.34 -15.45 28.62
C LYS A 219 -17.08 -14.10 27.95
N ILE A 220 -17.67 -13.91 26.81
CA ILE A 220 -17.73 -12.61 26.12
C ILE A 220 -18.85 -11.81 26.78
N VAL A 221 -18.49 -10.75 27.50
CA VAL A 221 -19.43 -9.89 28.25
C VAL A 221 -19.96 -8.75 27.41
N ALA A 222 -19.20 -8.31 26.38
CA ALA A 222 -19.62 -7.31 25.43
C ALA A 222 -18.93 -7.49 24.08
N SER A 223 -19.65 -7.16 23.01
CA SER A 223 -19.13 -7.16 21.64
C SER A 223 -19.98 -6.24 20.76
N ASN A 224 -19.36 -5.63 19.73
CA ASN A 224 -20.11 -4.97 18.66
C ASN A 224 -20.84 -5.98 17.74
N ASP A 225 -20.50 -7.26 17.80
CA ASP A 225 -21.30 -8.36 17.27
C ASP A 225 -22.11 -8.98 18.42
N GLU A 226 -23.38 -8.58 18.54
CA GLU A 226 -24.27 -9.03 19.61
C GLU A 226 -24.41 -10.56 19.66
N SER A 227 -24.26 -11.24 18.53
CA SER A 227 -24.34 -12.70 18.46
C SER A 227 -23.25 -13.41 19.28
N MET A 228 -22.20 -12.68 19.62
CA MET A 228 -21.06 -13.21 20.40
C MET A 228 -21.25 -13.09 21.90
N VAL A 229 -22.11 -12.18 22.36
CA VAL A 229 -22.30 -11.90 23.78
C VAL A 229 -22.85 -13.12 24.52
N GLY A 230 -22.29 -13.43 25.68
CA GLY A 230 -22.65 -14.61 26.50
C GLY A 230 -21.93 -15.91 26.09
N LYS A 231 -21.34 -16.00 24.88
CA LYS A 231 -20.61 -17.20 24.46
C LYS A 231 -19.30 -17.38 25.23
N ASN A 232 -18.91 -18.66 25.38
CA ASN A 232 -17.63 -18.96 26.02
C ASN A 232 -16.46 -18.58 25.10
N VAL A 233 -15.40 -18.01 25.68
CA VAL A 233 -14.16 -17.66 24.97
C VAL A 233 -13.58 -18.86 24.20
N LYS A 234 -13.75 -20.09 24.70
CA LYS A 234 -13.25 -21.31 24.05
C LYS A 234 -13.99 -21.65 22.75
N GLU A 235 -15.24 -21.21 22.60
CA GLU A 235 -16.08 -21.45 21.42
C GLU A 235 -15.74 -20.51 20.27
N ASN A 236 -15.20 -19.32 20.56
CA ASN A 236 -14.74 -18.40 19.53
C ASN A 236 -13.27 -18.67 19.18
N GLU A 237 -13.05 -19.23 17.99
CA GLU A 237 -11.72 -19.65 17.55
C GLU A 237 -10.74 -18.50 17.43
N VAL A 238 -11.19 -17.32 16.95
CA VAL A 238 -10.34 -16.12 16.76
C VAL A 238 -9.90 -15.58 18.12
N VAL A 239 -10.84 -15.38 19.05
CA VAL A 239 -10.55 -14.89 20.41
C VAL A 239 -9.63 -15.87 21.15
N ARG A 240 -9.89 -17.18 21.03
CA ARG A 240 -9.04 -18.21 21.62
C ARG A 240 -7.61 -18.17 21.09
N LYS A 241 -7.44 -18.05 19.75
CA LYS A 241 -6.12 -17.97 19.12
C LYS A 241 -5.38 -16.69 19.47
N LEU A 242 -6.08 -15.54 19.52
CA LEU A 242 -5.52 -14.28 19.98
C LEU A 242 -5.06 -14.37 21.43
N ARG A 243 -5.83 -15.02 22.29
CA ARG A 243 -5.45 -15.24 23.70
C ARG A 243 -4.17 -16.09 23.82
N ASN A 244 -4.06 -17.16 23.04
CA ASN A 244 -2.94 -18.10 23.15
C ASN A 244 -1.66 -17.59 22.48
N ASN A 245 -1.78 -16.87 21.37
CA ASN A 245 -0.65 -16.41 20.55
C ASN A 245 -0.35 -14.92 20.72
N GLY A 246 -1.25 -14.18 21.38
CA GLY A 246 -1.19 -12.74 21.50
C GLY A 246 -0.19 -12.30 22.57
N LYS A 247 0.85 -11.58 22.15
CA LYS A 247 1.58 -10.72 23.07
C LYS A 247 0.82 -9.40 23.15
N ILE A 248 0.58 -8.91 24.37
CA ILE A 248 -0.12 -7.65 24.64
C ILE A 248 0.41 -6.53 23.72
N GLY A 249 -0.50 -5.84 23.02
CA GLY A 249 -0.17 -4.73 22.11
C GLY A 249 0.51 -5.11 20.79
N LYS A 250 0.61 -6.40 20.44
CA LYS A 250 1.14 -6.85 19.14
C LYS A 250 0.03 -7.30 18.22
N LEU A 251 0.05 -6.78 17.00
CA LEU A 251 -0.83 -7.26 15.95
C LEU A 251 -0.40 -8.66 15.49
N VAL A 252 -1.29 -9.63 15.62
CA VAL A 252 -1.06 -11.04 15.27
C VAL A 252 -2.04 -11.45 14.18
N ARG A 253 -1.56 -12.19 13.17
CA ARG A 253 -2.41 -12.84 12.18
C ARG A 253 -2.96 -14.15 12.74
N VAL A 254 -4.26 -14.32 12.69
CA VAL A 254 -4.98 -15.52 13.11
C VAL A 254 -5.84 -16.02 11.95
N GLN A 255 -5.89 -17.31 11.72
CA GLN A 255 -6.72 -17.92 10.69
C GLN A 255 -7.88 -18.67 11.33
N ASN A 256 -9.10 -18.42 10.86
CA ASN A 256 -10.30 -19.14 11.22
C ASN A 256 -10.90 -19.75 9.94
N LYS A 257 -10.84 -21.09 9.80
CA LYS A 257 -11.22 -21.82 8.59
C LYS A 257 -10.53 -21.21 7.35
N PHE A 258 -11.30 -20.54 6.47
CA PHE A 258 -10.82 -19.96 5.22
C PHE A 258 -10.51 -18.45 5.33
N GLU A 259 -10.85 -17.81 6.46
CA GLU A 259 -10.69 -16.38 6.66
C GLU A 259 -9.49 -16.08 7.55
N GLY A 260 -8.69 -15.11 7.13
CA GLY A 260 -7.61 -14.54 7.92
C GLY A 260 -8.08 -13.31 8.69
N TYR A 261 -7.57 -13.12 9.89
CA TYR A 261 -7.83 -11.95 10.73
C TYR A 261 -6.51 -11.40 11.28
N TYR A 262 -6.43 -10.08 11.39
CA TYR A 262 -5.36 -9.40 12.10
C TYR A 262 -5.93 -8.76 13.36
N GLY A 263 -5.41 -9.14 14.51
CA GLY A 263 -5.93 -8.66 15.78
C GLY A 263 -4.87 -8.51 16.85
N SER A 264 -5.27 -7.88 17.93
CA SER A 264 -4.48 -7.71 19.14
C SER A 264 -5.36 -7.86 20.37
N MET A 265 -4.73 -8.06 21.53
CA MET A 265 -5.40 -8.10 22.82
C MET A 265 -4.67 -7.24 23.85
N ASP A 266 -5.43 -6.78 24.86
CA ASP A 266 -4.88 -6.18 26.06
C ASP A 266 -5.76 -6.54 27.26
N LYS A 267 -5.24 -6.29 28.46
CA LYS A 267 -5.94 -6.50 29.72
C LYS A 267 -6.21 -5.18 30.43
N SER A 268 -7.42 -5.01 30.95
CA SER A 268 -7.82 -3.90 31.78
C SER A 268 -8.50 -4.41 33.05
N ARG A 269 -7.81 -4.40 34.19
CA ARG A 269 -8.30 -4.96 35.47
C ARG A 269 -8.87 -6.38 35.28
N ASP A 270 -10.19 -6.52 35.33
CA ASP A 270 -10.91 -7.81 35.27
C ASP A 270 -11.30 -8.22 33.85
N TYR A 271 -11.06 -7.33 32.87
CA TYR A 271 -11.47 -7.55 31.49
C TYR A 271 -10.30 -7.80 30.56
N TYR A 272 -10.51 -8.68 29.57
CA TYR A 272 -9.63 -8.86 28.41
C TYR A 272 -10.33 -8.30 27.18
N ILE A 273 -9.62 -7.43 26.45
CA ILE A 273 -10.14 -6.73 25.29
C ILE A 273 -9.46 -7.30 24.06
N TYR A 274 -10.24 -7.71 23.10
CA TYR A 274 -9.80 -8.25 21.81
C TYR A 274 -10.35 -7.37 20.71
N VAL A 275 -9.48 -6.94 19.79
CA VAL A 275 -9.88 -6.18 18.60
C VAL A 275 -9.23 -6.85 17.41
N TYR A 276 -10.03 -7.20 16.39
CA TYR A 276 -9.53 -7.84 15.19
C TYR A 276 -10.31 -7.44 13.95
N LEU A 277 -9.60 -7.40 12.82
CA LEU A 277 -10.08 -7.00 11.52
C LEU A 277 -9.93 -8.16 10.53
N PRO A 278 -10.87 -8.37 9.61
CA PRO A 278 -10.70 -9.31 8.50
C PRO A 278 -9.49 -8.93 7.63
N GLU A 279 -8.80 -9.92 7.08
CA GLU A 279 -7.63 -9.70 6.22
C GLU A 279 -7.98 -8.90 4.96
N CYS A 280 -9.17 -9.11 4.39
CA CYS A 280 -9.68 -8.32 3.26
C CYS A 280 -9.81 -6.83 3.58
N THR A 281 -10.29 -6.48 4.77
CA THR A 281 -10.40 -5.09 5.24
C THR A 281 -9.04 -4.47 5.51
N VAL A 282 -8.10 -5.26 6.06
CA VAL A 282 -6.72 -4.78 6.31
C VAL A 282 -6.02 -4.42 5.00
N PHE A 283 -6.20 -5.20 3.93
CA PHE A 283 -5.53 -5.01 2.64
C PHE A 283 -6.47 -4.49 1.54
N GLU A 284 -7.51 -3.77 1.90
CA GLU A 284 -8.51 -3.21 0.96
C GLU A 284 -7.88 -2.29 -0.11
N ILE A 285 -6.82 -1.57 0.26
CA ILE A 285 -6.17 -0.58 -0.62
C ILE A 285 -5.17 -1.24 -1.56
N VAL A 286 -4.59 -2.40 -1.22
CA VAL A 286 -3.57 -3.09 -2.01
C VAL A 286 -4.00 -3.36 -3.45
N PRO A 287 -5.18 -3.96 -3.75
CA PRO A 287 -5.60 -4.22 -5.13
C PRO A 287 -5.72 -2.95 -5.96
N ARG A 288 -6.22 -1.85 -5.38
CA ARG A 288 -6.34 -0.55 -6.04
C ARG A 288 -4.97 0.03 -6.39
N ASN A 289 -4.01 -0.05 -5.47
CA ASN A 289 -2.65 0.43 -5.71
C ASN A 289 -1.92 -0.39 -6.78
N ILE A 290 -2.15 -1.70 -6.84
CA ILE A 290 -1.61 -2.56 -7.90
C ILE A 290 -2.21 -2.15 -9.26
N LEU A 291 -3.52 -1.89 -9.32
CA LEU A 291 -4.17 -1.44 -10.55
C LEU A 291 -3.59 -0.13 -11.07
N TYR A 292 -3.39 0.86 -10.18
CA TYR A 292 -2.76 2.12 -10.53
C TYR A 292 -1.31 1.96 -10.99
N ALA A 293 -0.54 1.12 -10.30
CA ALA A 293 0.83 0.83 -10.68
C ALA A 293 0.91 0.14 -12.06
N LEU A 294 0.00 -0.79 -12.35
CA LEU A 294 -0.10 -1.44 -13.65
C LEU A 294 -0.46 -0.45 -14.76
N ALA A 295 -1.45 0.42 -14.54
CA ALA A 295 -1.83 1.45 -15.48
C ALA A 295 -0.67 2.42 -15.77
N MET A 296 0.03 2.86 -14.72
CA MET A 296 1.21 3.73 -14.86
C MET A 296 2.34 3.02 -15.63
N TYR A 297 2.56 1.74 -15.36
CA TYR A 297 3.59 0.97 -16.07
C TYR A 297 3.25 0.80 -17.56
N ILE A 298 1.99 0.50 -17.90
CA ILE A 298 1.53 0.40 -19.29
C ILE A 298 1.70 1.74 -20.02
N THR A 299 1.32 2.86 -19.39
CA THR A 299 1.50 4.18 -19.99
C THR A 299 2.97 4.51 -20.24
N LEU A 300 3.85 4.14 -19.30
CA LEU A 300 5.30 4.29 -19.48
C LEU A 300 5.81 3.48 -20.67
N LEU A 301 5.39 2.22 -20.83
CA LEU A 301 5.76 1.39 -21.99
C LEU A 301 5.29 2.00 -23.30
N ILE A 302 4.07 2.55 -23.36
CA ILE A 302 3.55 3.24 -24.55
C ILE A 302 4.43 4.44 -24.90
N ILE A 303 4.79 5.27 -23.92
CA ILE A 303 5.65 6.45 -24.10
C ILE A 303 7.03 6.02 -24.65
N ILE A 304 7.65 4.99 -24.06
CA ILE A 304 8.94 4.47 -24.52
C ILE A 304 8.82 3.98 -25.98
N GLN A 305 7.76 3.28 -26.32
CA GLN A 305 7.51 2.79 -27.68
C GLN A 305 7.32 3.94 -28.68
N LEU A 306 6.60 5.00 -28.31
CA LEU A 306 6.42 6.19 -29.16
C LEU A 306 7.74 6.94 -29.39
N ILE A 307 8.56 7.09 -28.33
CA ILE A 307 9.88 7.71 -28.43
C ILE A 307 10.77 6.89 -29.38
N LYS A 308 10.80 5.57 -29.20
CA LYS A 308 11.57 4.65 -30.07
C LYS A 308 11.14 4.77 -31.53
N GLN A 309 9.84 4.71 -31.81
CA GLN A 309 9.30 4.85 -33.16
C GLN A 309 9.62 6.22 -33.77
N SER A 310 9.54 7.30 -33.01
CA SER A 310 9.92 8.64 -33.46
C SER A 310 11.41 8.74 -33.79
N SER A 311 12.27 8.13 -32.98
CA SER A 311 13.73 8.09 -33.21
C SER A 311 14.07 7.27 -34.44
N GLU A 312 13.46 6.09 -34.64
CA GLU A 312 13.66 5.25 -35.85
C GLU A 312 13.21 5.99 -37.12
N ARG A 313 12.07 6.68 -37.09
CA ARG A 313 11.61 7.50 -38.22
C ARG A 313 12.61 8.60 -38.59
N LYS A 314 13.12 9.34 -37.60
CA LYS A 314 14.12 10.39 -37.81
C LYS A 314 15.40 9.81 -38.44
N TYR A 315 15.88 8.68 -37.94
CA TYR A 315 17.06 8.00 -38.46
C TYR A 315 16.88 7.56 -39.93
N LEU A 316 15.73 6.98 -40.27
CA LEU A 316 15.41 6.58 -41.65
C LEU A 316 15.32 7.76 -42.60
N VAL A 317 14.73 8.88 -42.19
CA VAL A 317 14.65 10.11 -42.98
C VAL A 317 16.04 10.65 -43.26
N GLU A 318 16.91 10.70 -42.25
CA GLU A 318 18.28 11.17 -42.38
C GLU A 318 19.13 10.25 -43.32
N GLN A 319 18.98 8.94 -43.18
CA GLN A 319 19.64 7.97 -44.09
C GLN A 319 19.19 8.17 -45.52
N ASN A 320 17.90 8.27 -45.78
CA ASN A 320 17.36 8.48 -47.12
C ASN A 320 17.87 9.80 -47.73
N LYS A 321 17.99 10.85 -46.94
CA LYS A 321 18.56 12.12 -47.41
C LYS A 321 20.01 11.96 -47.83
N ARG A 322 20.84 11.32 -46.98
CA ARG A 322 22.28 11.10 -47.29
C ARG A 322 22.45 10.20 -48.52
N GLU A 323 21.63 9.18 -48.69
CA GLU A 323 21.67 8.28 -49.86
C GLU A 323 21.32 9.07 -51.13
N LYS A 324 20.32 9.95 -51.08
CA LYS A 324 19.94 10.80 -52.23
C LYS A 324 21.05 11.76 -52.61
N GLU A 325 21.65 12.46 -51.63
CA GLU A 325 22.78 13.37 -51.85
C GLU A 325 23.99 12.62 -52.43
N TYR A 326 24.26 11.41 -51.97
CA TYR A 326 25.34 10.59 -52.51
C TYR A 326 25.07 10.16 -53.94
N LYS A 327 23.84 9.72 -54.29
CA LYS A 327 23.44 9.38 -55.66
C LYS A 327 23.54 10.58 -56.62
N GLU A 328 23.12 11.77 -56.18
CA GLU A 328 23.22 13.00 -56.97
C GLU A 328 24.69 13.34 -57.30
N LYS A 329 25.60 13.28 -56.33
CA LYS A 329 27.04 13.51 -56.51
C LYS A 329 27.65 12.45 -57.41
N LEU A 330 27.29 11.19 -57.30
CA LEU A 330 27.76 10.09 -58.16
C LEU A 330 27.33 10.32 -59.61
N MET A 331 26.07 10.73 -59.81
CA MET A 331 25.51 10.97 -61.13
C MET A 331 26.17 12.18 -61.81
N GLU A 332 26.45 13.25 -61.07
CA GLU A 332 27.20 14.41 -61.53
C GLU A 332 28.64 14.03 -61.95
N SER A 333 29.32 13.24 -61.11
CA SER A 333 30.68 12.76 -61.41
C SER A 333 30.70 11.86 -62.65
N ALA A 334 29.71 10.91 -62.78
CA ALA A 334 29.58 10.06 -63.97
C ALA A 334 29.35 10.87 -65.24
N LYS A 335 28.47 11.90 -65.20
CA LYS A 335 28.21 12.79 -66.32
C LYS A 335 29.45 13.60 -66.74
N LYS A 336 30.23 14.11 -65.76
CA LYS A 336 31.51 14.80 -66.06
C LYS A 336 32.52 13.84 -66.74
N ALA A 337 32.64 12.60 -66.26
CA ALA A 337 33.50 11.61 -66.80
C ALA A 337 33.08 11.21 -68.25
N GLU A 338 31.77 11.07 -68.50
CA GLU A 338 31.23 10.77 -69.84
C GLU A 338 31.49 11.92 -70.83
N GLN A 339 31.26 13.19 -70.36
CA GLN A 339 31.55 14.36 -71.18
C GLN A 339 33.04 14.45 -71.54
N ALA A 340 33.94 14.20 -70.58
CA ALA A 340 35.39 14.19 -70.83
C ALA A 340 35.78 13.08 -71.80
N ASN A 341 35.20 11.89 -71.69
CA ASN A 341 35.45 10.77 -72.57
C ASN A 341 34.95 11.02 -74.04
N THR A 342 33.76 11.66 -74.16
CA THR A 342 33.21 12.05 -75.42
C THR A 342 34.10 13.10 -76.09
N ALA A 343 34.49 14.16 -75.36
CA ALA A 343 35.41 15.18 -75.88
C ALA A 343 36.75 14.56 -76.35
N LYS A 344 37.30 13.61 -75.60
CA LYS A 344 38.53 12.92 -75.93
C LYS A 344 38.37 12.10 -77.24
N THR A 345 37.23 11.42 -77.35
CA THR A 345 36.95 10.63 -78.62
C THR A 345 36.82 11.52 -79.84
N GLU A 346 36.10 12.63 -79.72
CA GLU A 346 35.97 13.62 -80.79
C GLU A 346 37.32 14.25 -81.18
N PHE A 347 38.15 14.57 -80.17
CA PHE A 347 39.49 15.10 -80.37
C PHE A 347 40.34 14.06 -81.22
N LEU A 348 40.38 12.79 -80.80
CA LEU A 348 41.15 11.77 -81.52
C LEU A 348 40.65 11.56 -82.96
N GLN A 349 39.33 11.65 -83.19
CA GLN A 349 38.76 11.54 -84.56
C GLN A 349 39.21 12.73 -85.43
N ARG A 350 39.16 13.96 -84.92
CA ARG A 350 39.65 15.15 -85.65
C ARG A 350 41.15 15.01 -85.99
N MET A 351 41.96 14.68 -84.95
CA MET A 351 43.41 14.50 -85.14
C MET A 351 43.70 13.41 -86.18
N SER A 352 42.95 12.32 -86.16
CA SER A 352 43.11 11.24 -87.23
C SER A 352 42.84 11.75 -88.64
N HIS A 353 41.82 12.61 -88.80
CA HIS A 353 41.49 13.25 -90.07
C HIS A 353 42.60 14.24 -90.47
N ASP A 354 43.05 15.11 -89.57
CA ASP A 354 44.01 16.20 -89.83
C ASP A 354 45.45 15.62 -90.18
N ILE A 355 45.81 14.47 -89.56
CA ILE A 355 47.03 13.73 -89.86
C ILE A 355 46.93 13.04 -91.22
N ARG A 356 45.77 12.48 -91.60
CA ARG A 356 45.56 11.76 -92.82
C ARG A 356 45.70 12.68 -94.03
N THR A 357 45.27 13.94 -93.94
CA THR A 357 45.26 14.87 -95.04
C THR A 357 46.68 15.19 -95.55
N PRO A 358 47.68 15.59 -94.77
CA PRO A 358 49.05 15.81 -95.24
C PRO A 358 49.73 14.53 -95.64
N ILE A 359 49.47 13.36 -95.03
CA ILE A 359 50.00 12.07 -95.44
C ILE A 359 49.55 11.72 -96.87
N ASN A 360 48.24 11.90 -97.15
CA ASN A 360 47.74 11.68 -98.52
C ASN A 360 48.30 12.68 -99.56
N GLY A 361 48.49 13.96 -99.11
CA GLY A 361 49.15 14.94 -99.92
C GLY A 361 50.58 14.59 -100.24
N ILE A 362 51.38 14.15 -99.28
CA ILE A 362 52.75 13.66 -99.47
C ILE A 362 52.77 12.51 -100.45
N ARG A 363 51.92 11.51 -100.22
CA ARG A 363 51.83 10.29 -101.11
C ARG A 363 51.44 10.65 -102.54
N GLY A 364 50.44 11.55 -102.70
CA GLY A 364 50.01 11.98 -104.03
C GLY A 364 51.09 12.79 -104.77
N MET A 365 51.86 13.59 -103.99
CA MET A 365 53.00 14.35 -104.63
C MET A 365 54.18 13.45 -105.00
N ILE A 366 54.41 12.33 -104.28
CA ILE A 366 55.40 11.31 -104.61
C ILE A 366 54.97 10.65 -105.90
N GLU A 367 53.69 10.16 -105.98
CA GLU A 367 53.12 9.54 -107.16
C GLU A 367 53.21 10.51 -108.40
N LEU A 368 52.99 11.79 -108.22
CA LEU A 368 53.07 12.78 -109.26
C LEU A 368 54.53 13.06 -109.68
N ALA A 369 55.46 13.06 -108.70
CA ALA A 369 56.88 13.19 -108.98
C ALA A 369 57.42 12.01 -109.79
N ASP A 370 56.98 10.80 -109.47
CA ASP A 370 57.36 9.60 -110.30
C ASP A 370 56.78 9.64 -111.67
N TYR A 371 55.57 10.17 -111.89
CA TYR A 371 55.00 10.35 -113.25
C TYR A 371 55.73 11.42 -114.11
N TYR A 372 56.24 12.51 -113.45
CA TYR A 372 57.00 13.57 -114.14
C TYR A 372 58.51 13.39 -113.98
N SER A 373 59.04 12.14 -114.12
CA SER A 373 60.48 11.82 -113.90
C SER A 373 61.47 12.64 -114.73
N ASP A 374 61.12 13.09 -115.91
CA ASP A 374 61.97 13.87 -116.80
C ASP A 374 61.77 15.39 -116.75
N ASP A 375 60.78 15.88 -115.93
CA ASP A 375 60.50 17.30 -115.83
C ASP A 375 61.05 17.86 -114.48
N LEU A 376 62.22 18.42 -114.51
CA LEU A 376 62.95 18.96 -113.35
C LEU A 376 62.15 20.02 -112.58
N GLN A 377 61.38 20.85 -113.32
CA GLN A 377 60.59 21.92 -112.69
C GLN A 377 59.38 21.34 -111.86
N LYS A 378 58.67 20.39 -112.42
CA LYS A 378 57.61 19.69 -111.73
C LYS A 378 58.12 18.86 -110.55
N GLN A 379 59.28 18.27 -110.72
CA GLN A 379 59.96 17.55 -109.64
C GLN A 379 60.25 18.46 -108.43
N GLU A 380 60.71 19.68 -108.69
CA GLU A 380 60.99 20.66 -107.65
C GLU A 380 59.72 21.16 -106.96
N GLU A 381 58.64 21.40 -107.72
CA GLU A 381 57.31 21.72 -107.15
C GLU A 381 56.76 20.59 -106.25
N CYS A 382 56.90 19.37 -106.68
CA CYS A 382 56.49 18.21 -105.89
C CYS A 382 57.32 18.10 -104.59
N ARG A 383 58.65 18.21 -104.67
CA ARG A 383 59.52 18.27 -103.45
C ARG A 383 59.12 19.34 -102.42
N LYS A 384 58.87 20.53 -102.97
CA LYS A 384 58.46 21.67 -102.12
C LYS A 384 57.15 21.39 -101.39
N LYS A 385 56.13 20.87 -102.13
CA LYS A 385 54.84 20.45 -101.54
C LYS A 385 54.97 19.33 -100.56
N ILE A 386 55.84 18.35 -100.78
CA ILE A 386 56.16 17.27 -99.85
C ILE A 386 56.76 17.86 -98.52
N TRP A 387 57.70 18.77 -98.69
CA TRP A 387 58.34 19.41 -97.57
C TRP A 387 57.35 20.22 -96.72
N ASP A 388 56.51 21.04 -97.38
CA ASP A 388 55.49 21.85 -96.73
C ASP A 388 54.46 20.93 -96.00
N ALA A 389 53.99 19.86 -96.59
CA ALA A 389 53.09 18.89 -96.03
C ALA A 389 53.72 18.08 -94.85
N SER A 390 55.03 17.82 -94.95
CA SER A 390 55.79 17.13 -93.87
C SER A 390 55.97 18.07 -92.69
N GLY A 391 56.21 19.43 -92.91
CA GLY A 391 56.24 20.38 -91.82
C GLY A 391 54.93 20.47 -91.08
N LEU A 392 53.80 20.52 -91.82
CA LEU A 392 52.48 20.57 -91.19
C LEU A 392 52.20 19.28 -90.38
N LEU A 393 52.64 18.14 -90.88
CA LEU A 393 52.45 16.85 -90.14
C LEU A 393 53.24 16.84 -88.82
N LEU A 394 54.47 17.32 -88.82
CA LEU A 394 55.32 17.45 -87.63
C LEU A 394 54.71 18.36 -86.63
N GLU A 395 54.11 19.48 -87.05
CA GLU A 395 53.43 20.47 -86.16
C GLU A 395 52.20 19.76 -85.49
N LEU A 396 51.34 19.08 -86.26
CA LEU A 396 50.21 18.34 -85.71
C LEU A 396 50.61 17.28 -84.70
N ILE A 397 51.72 16.50 -85.01
CA ILE A 397 52.22 15.52 -84.03
C ILE A 397 52.69 16.16 -82.73
N ASN A 398 53.38 17.28 -82.84
CA ASN A 398 53.82 18.03 -81.67
C ASN A 398 52.64 18.55 -80.84
N GLU A 399 51.55 19.06 -81.44
CA GLU A 399 50.31 19.47 -80.77
C GLU A 399 49.68 18.31 -80.01
N VAL A 400 49.62 17.06 -80.60
CA VAL A 400 49.11 15.85 -79.93
C VAL A 400 49.99 15.44 -78.76
N LEU A 401 51.33 15.52 -78.89
CA LEU A 401 52.25 15.20 -77.82
C LEU A 401 52.16 16.22 -76.65
N ASP A 402 52.00 17.48 -76.95
CA ASP A 402 51.85 18.56 -75.96
C ASP A 402 50.51 18.44 -75.17
N MET A 403 49.45 18.04 -75.91
CA MET A 403 48.16 17.71 -75.29
C MET A 403 48.29 16.48 -74.39
N GLY A 404 49.03 15.45 -74.77
CA GLY A 404 49.33 14.28 -73.93
C GLY A 404 50.09 14.62 -72.66
N LYS A 405 51.04 15.57 -72.71
CA LYS A 405 51.76 16.05 -71.54
C LYS A 405 50.90 16.90 -70.61
N LEU A 406 49.95 17.68 -71.16
CA LEU A 406 48.97 18.41 -70.40
C LEU A 406 48.02 17.46 -69.64
N GLU A 407 47.52 16.41 -70.32
CA GLU A 407 46.67 15.41 -69.70
C GLU A 407 47.40 14.59 -68.60
N SER A 408 48.68 14.27 -68.78
CA SER A 408 49.49 13.58 -67.76
C SER A 408 49.92 14.44 -66.59
N GLY A 409 49.73 15.75 -66.65
CA GLY A 409 50.17 16.69 -65.61
C GLY A 409 51.68 16.94 -65.60
N GLU A 410 52.41 16.56 -66.67
CA GLU A 410 53.88 16.77 -66.81
C GLU A 410 54.24 18.20 -67.12
N ILE A 411 53.28 19.08 -67.52
CA ILE A 411 53.48 20.47 -67.75
C ILE A 411 53.24 21.27 -66.49
N LEU A 412 54.28 21.74 -65.83
CA LEU A 412 54.21 22.68 -64.73
C LEU A 412 54.08 24.13 -65.28
N LEU A 413 52.95 24.75 -65.01
CA LEU A 413 52.79 26.24 -65.31
C LEU A 413 53.57 27.00 -64.28
N GLU A 414 54.60 27.74 -64.71
CA GLU A 414 55.27 28.75 -63.91
C GLU A 414 54.51 30.06 -64.03
N GLU A 415 53.83 30.49 -63.05
CA GLU A 415 53.26 31.83 -62.94
C GLU A 415 54.37 32.81 -62.56
N ARG A 416 54.72 33.74 -63.46
CA ARG A 416 55.63 34.85 -63.18
C ARG A 416 54.87 36.18 -63.27
N GLU A 417 55.10 37.02 -62.28
CA GLU A 417 54.60 38.40 -62.34
C GLU A 417 55.31 39.14 -63.45
N PHE A 418 54.54 39.76 -64.35
CA PHE A 418 55.05 40.71 -65.38
C PHE A 418 54.92 42.11 -64.82
N ASN A 419 56.05 42.84 -64.85
CA ASN A 419 56.08 44.32 -64.65
C ASN A 419 55.68 45.06 -65.88
#